data_c1d3975798e21c7c4b0b4e074592b2ba
#
_entry.id   c1d3975798e21c7c4b0b4e074592b2ba
#
_cell.length_a   1.000
_cell.length_b   1.000
_cell.length_c   1.000
_cell.angle_alpha   90.00
_cell.angle_beta   90.00
_cell.angle_gamma   90.00
#
_symmetry.space_group_name_H-M   'P 1'
#
loop_
_entity.id
_entity.type
_entity.pdbx_description
1 polymer ?
#
loop_
_entity_poly.entity_id
_entity_poly.type
_entity_poly.pdbx_seq_one_letter_code
_entity_poly.pdbx_strand_id
1 'polypeptide(L)'
;VRQPMQMEAKPHMLTRPKMSDATSYQEWSAAAQAHDERSGAARWRGTDESRRYDYKVIRHRLDEILQLRAGGDPHEILFYLNEGIHGNMGGMGSSSVYKRAKFGTKDLITNYIQQLSGAIEQVADAPDDVIPEAEKLEFFQRASHCFGRSALMLSGAGSLGPFHLGVIKALHEQRLLPSVISGASA
;
A
#
# COMPACT_ATOMS: atom_id res chain seq x y z
N VAL A 1 -21.89 -32.85 55.23
CA VAL A 1 -20.75 -32.49 54.37
C VAL A 1 -21.32 -31.64 53.25
N ARG A 2 -21.06 -30.29 53.28
CA ARG A 2 -21.49 -29.36 52.25
C ARG A 2 -20.36 -29.28 51.20
N GLN A 3 -20.67 -29.59 49.94
CA GLN A 3 -19.77 -29.35 48.81
C GLN A 3 -19.58 -27.85 48.61
N PRO A 4 -18.36 -27.38 48.28
CA PRO A 4 -18.12 -25.99 47.92
C PRO A 4 -18.68 -25.71 46.52
N MET A 5 -19.48 -24.66 46.46
CA MET A 5 -20.03 -24.09 45.22
C MET A 5 -18.88 -23.60 44.34
N GLN A 6 -18.69 -24.25 43.21
CA GLN A 6 -17.75 -23.77 42.18
C GLN A 6 -18.27 -22.44 41.63
N MET A 7 -17.53 -21.37 41.90
CA MET A 7 -17.72 -20.10 41.26
C MET A 7 -17.32 -20.21 39.80
N GLU A 8 -18.29 -20.30 38.90
CA GLU A 8 -18.06 -20.14 37.47
C GLU A 8 -17.40 -18.78 37.23
N ALA A 9 -16.15 -18.81 36.75
CA ALA A 9 -15.45 -17.63 36.30
C ALA A 9 -16.25 -17.00 35.15
N LYS A 10 -16.75 -15.78 35.34
CA LYS A 10 -17.37 -15.00 34.25
C LYS A 10 -16.43 -14.97 33.06
N PRO A 11 -16.93 -15.20 31.83
CA PRO A 11 -16.10 -15.13 30.64
C PRO A 11 -15.47 -13.75 30.59
N HIS A 12 -14.14 -13.71 30.54
CA HIS A 12 -13.35 -12.50 30.36
C HIS A 12 -13.87 -11.80 29.10
N MET A 13 -14.57 -10.69 29.28
CA MET A 13 -15.02 -9.85 28.18
C MET A 13 -13.74 -9.40 27.49
N LEU A 14 -13.41 -10.05 26.35
CA LEU A 14 -12.28 -9.68 25.50
C LEU A 14 -12.41 -8.18 25.19
N THR A 15 -11.59 -7.40 25.85
CA THR A 15 -11.52 -5.95 25.63
C THR A 15 -11.17 -5.73 24.17
N ARG A 16 -12.06 -5.07 23.43
CA ARG A 16 -11.89 -4.81 22.01
C ARG A 16 -10.62 -4.00 21.80
N PRO A 17 -9.69 -4.44 20.93
CA PRO A 17 -8.47 -3.71 20.70
C PRO A 17 -8.80 -2.31 20.15
N LYS A 18 -8.27 -1.27 20.79
CA LYS A 18 -8.37 0.10 20.32
C LYS A 18 -7.07 0.47 19.62
N MET A 19 -7.15 1.16 18.50
CA MET A 19 -5.96 1.64 17.77
C MET A 19 -5.12 2.60 18.62
N SER A 20 -5.74 3.36 19.53
CA SER A 20 -5.06 4.28 20.44
C SER A 20 -4.18 3.59 21.47
N ASP A 21 -4.47 2.33 21.79
CA ASP A 21 -3.82 1.59 22.87
C ASP A 21 -2.73 0.65 22.32
N ALA A 22 -2.58 0.62 20.99
CA ALA A 22 -1.59 -0.21 20.29
C ALA A 22 -0.16 0.31 20.54
N THR A 23 0.71 -0.59 20.94
CA THR A 23 2.15 -0.35 21.17
C THR A 23 3.04 -0.89 20.06
N SER A 24 2.46 -1.66 19.13
CA SER A 24 3.14 -2.22 17.96
C SER A 24 2.30 -2.06 16.69
N TYR A 25 2.96 -2.17 15.54
CA TYR A 25 2.26 -2.18 14.24
C TYR A 25 1.27 -3.33 14.13
N GLN A 26 1.61 -4.50 14.65
CA GLN A 26 0.75 -5.68 14.63
C GLN A 26 -0.54 -5.45 15.41
N GLU A 27 -0.44 -4.89 16.62
CA GLU A 27 -1.61 -4.54 17.43
C GLU A 27 -2.47 -3.47 16.77
N TRP A 28 -1.84 -2.43 16.23
CA TRP A 28 -2.53 -1.37 15.52
C TRP A 28 -3.25 -1.92 14.28
N SER A 29 -2.58 -2.74 13.46
CA SER A 29 -3.16 -3.29 12.24
C SER A 29 -4.35 -4.20 12.53
N ALA A 30 -4.26 -5.04 13.56
CA ALA A 30 -5.36 -5.89 14.01
C ALA A 30 -6.56 -5.05 14.48
N ALA A 31 -6.31 -3.99 15.27
CA ALA A 31 -7.36 -3.09 15.73
C ALA A 31 -8.00 -2.30 14.57
N ALA A 32 -7.21 -1.86 13.59
CA ALA A 32 -7.67 -1.15 12.40
C ALA A 32 -8.53 -2.06 11.50
N GLN A 33 -8.11 -3.30 11.27
CA GLN A 33 -8.87 -4.30 10.50
C GLN A 33 -10.21 -4.61 11.20
N ALA A 34 -10.18 -4.87 12.51
CA ALA A 34 -11.39 -5.09 13.29
C ALA A 34 -12.34 -3.88 13.29
N HIS A 35 -11.81 -2.66 13.23
CA HIS A 35 -12.61 -1.46 13.02
C HIS A 35 -13.26 -1.44 11.64
N ASP A 36 -12.51 -1.75 10.59
CA ASP A 36 -12.98 -1.74 9.21
C ASP A 36 -14.06 -2.78 8.94
N GLU A 37 -13.98 -3.95 9.58
CA GLU A 37 -15.03 -4.98 9.55
C GLU A 37 -16.34 -4.44 10.12
N ARG A 38 -16.30 -3.82 11.31
CA ARG A 38 -17.49 -3.30 11.96
C ARG A 38 -18.10 -2.09 11.25
N SER A 39 -17.28 -1.22 10.68
CA SER A 39 -17.73 -0.01 9.99
C SER A 39 -18.22 -0.25 8.57
N GLY A 40 -18.06 -1.47 8.05
CA GLY A 40 -18.31 -1.82 6.66
C GLY A 40 -17.21 -1.36 5.69
N ALA A 41 -16.11 -0.80 6.18
CA ALA A 41 -14.99 -0.38 5.35
C ALA A 41 -14.27 -1.59 4.72
N ALA A 42 -14.23 -2.74 5.41
CA ALA A 42 -13.70 -3.99 4.84
C ALA A 42 -14.50 -4.44 3.61
N ARG A 43 -15.84 -4.40 3.67
CA ARG A 43 -16.68 -4.69 2.51
C ARG A 43 -16.44 -3.72 1.37
N TRP A 44 -16.31 -2.42 1.68
CA TRP A 44 -15.98 -1.42 0.68
C TRP A 44 -14.62 -1.67 0.02
N ARG A 45 -13.61 -2.13 0.75
CA ARG A 45 -12.30 -2.52 0.17
C ARG A 45 -12.44 -3.64 -0.83
N GLY A 46 -13.17 -4.70 -0.48
CA GLY A 46 -13.35 -5.90 -1.30
C GLY A 46 -14.24 -5.72 -2.55
N THR A 47 -14.91 -4.57 -2.71
CA THR A 47 -15.67 -4.26 -3.93
C THR A 47 -14.83 -3.37 -4.84
N ASP A 48 -14.82 -3.63 -6.15
CA ASP A 48 -14.11 -2.76 -7.10
C ASP A 48 -14.78 -1.39 -7.23
N GLU A 49 -16.10 -1.41 -7.31
CA GLU A 49 -16.93 -0.24 -7.62
C GLU A 49 -16.76 0.89 -6.60
N SER A 50 -16.51 2.10 -7.12
CA SER A 50 -16.43 3.33 -6.33
C SER A 50 -16.56 4.56 -7.22
N ARG A 51 -17.15 5.63 -6.66
CA ARG A 51 -17.17 6.96 -7.30
C ARG A 51 -15.89 7.77 -7.05
N ARG A 52 -14.92 7.21 -6.32
CA ARG A 52 -13.71 7.92 -5.87
C ARG A 52 -12.53 7.74 -6.81
N TYR A 53 -12.60 6.77 -7.70
CA TYR A 53 -11.60 6.45 -8.72
C TYR A 53 -12.26 5.69 -9.87
N ASP A 54 -11.63 5.66 -11.03
CA ASP A 54 -12.09 4.88 -12.17
C ASP A 54 -11.67 3.41 -12.04
N TYR A 55 -12.50 2.63 -11.35
CA TYR A 55 -12.23 1.21 -11.12
C TYR A 55 -12.18 0.39 -12.40
N LYS A 56 -12.90 0.83 -13.47
CA LYS A 56 -12.93 0.09 -14.74
C LYS A 56 -11.58 0.12 -15.42
N VAL A 57 -10.93 1.28 -15.42
CA VAL A 57 -9.57 1.44 -15.96
C VAL A 57 -8.60 0.56 -15.17
N ILE A 58 -8.63 0.60 -13.83
CA ILE A 58 -7.72 -0.20 -13.01
C ILE A 58 -7.98 -1.69 -13.17
N ARG A 59 -9.24 -2.13 -13.25
CA ARG A 59 -9.60 -3.53 -13.51
C ARG A 59 -9.07 -4.00 -14.85
N HIS A 60 -9.30 -3.25 -15.90
CA HIS A 60 -8.81 -3.57 -17.24
C HIS A 60 -7.28 -3.73 -17.25
N ARG A 61 -6.58 -2.77 -16.68
CA ARG A 61 -5.10 -2.82 -16.59
C ARG A 61 -4.60 -3.97 -15.72
N LEU A 62 -5.32 -4.34 -14.67
CA LEU A 62 -4.98 -5.52 -13.86
C LEU A 62 -5.16 -6.81 -14.66
N ASP A 63 -6.28 -6.94 -15.37
CA ASP A 63 -6.58 -8.15 -16.14
C ASP A 63 -5.56 -8.34 -17.28
N GLU A 64 -5.18 -7.25 -17.97
CA GLU A 64 -4.12 -7.28 -19.02
C GLU A 64 -2.77 -7.73 -18.42
N ILE A 65 -2.32 -7.12 -17.32
CA ILE A 65 -1.02 -7.46 -16.73
C ILE A 65 -0.98 -8.90 -16.21
N LEU A 66 -2.10 -9.41 -15.70
CA LEU A 66 -2.21 -10.81 -15.29
C LEU A 66 -2.06 -11.77 -16.48
N GLN A 67 -2.66 -11.45 -17.62
CA GLN A 67 -2.54 -12.26 -18.85
C GLN A 67 -1.10 -12.25 -19.38
N LEU A 68 -0.48 -11.08 -19.48
CA LEU A 68 0.90 -10.94 -19.94
C LEU A 68 1.89 -11.68 -19.04
N ARG A 69 1.74 -11.56 -17.72
CA ARG A 69 2.58 -12.29 -16.78
C ARG A 69 2.39 -13.79 -16.84
N ALA A 70 1.19 -14.27 -17.11
CA ALA A 70 0.91 -15.69 -17.31
C ALA A 70 1.50 -16.22 -18.63
N GLY A 71 1.56 -15.39 -19.68
CA GLY A 71 2.22 -15.68 -20.95
C GLY A 71 3.73 -15.79 -20.82
N GLY A 72 4.33 -15.04 -19.92
CA GLY A 72 5.74 -15.13 -19.55
C GLY A 72 6.72 -14.53 -20.56
N ASP A 73 6.26 -13.83 -21.60
CA ASP A 73 7.13 -13.12 -22.53
C ASP A 73 7.57 -11.76 -21.96
N PRO A 74 8.87 -11.58 -21.65
CA PRO A 74 9.35 -10.33 -21.08
C PRO A 74 9.24 -9.13 -22.04
N HIS A 75 9.26 -9.34 -23.37
CA HIS A 75 9.10 -8.26 -24.35
C HIS A 75 7.67 -7.74 -24.36
N GLU A 76 6.66 -8.60 -24.30
CA GLU A 76 5.25 -8.18 -24.21
C GLU A 76 5.00 -7.41 -22.92
N ILE A 77 5.57 -7.88 -21.80
CA ILE A 77 5.49 -7.19 -20.52
C ILE A 77 6.16 -5.82 -20.61
N LEU A 78 7.37 -5.73 -21.14
CA LEU A 78 8.08 -4.46 -21.29
C LEU A 78 7.32 -3.48 -22.19
N PHE A 79 6.75 -3.95 -23.29
CA PHE A 79 5.94 -3.14 -24.20
C PHE A 79 4.72 -2.54 -23.44
N TYR A 80 3.98 -3.38 -22.72
CA TYR A 80 2.84 -2.95 -21.92
C TYR A 80 3.22 -1.92 -20.85
N LEU A 81 4.33 -2.15 -20.15
CA LEU A 81 4.82 -1.23 -19.13
C LEU A 81 5.26 0.12 -19.74
N ASN A 82 5.76 0.12 -20.97
CA ASN A 82 6.12 1.32 -21.72
C ASN A 82 4.92 2.17 -22.17
N GLU A 83 3.71 1.59 -22.28
CA GLU A 83 2.49 2.35 -22.56
C GLU A 83 2.12 3.32 -21.41
N GLY A 84 2.59 3.04 -20.22
CA GLY A 84 2.52 3.98 -19.12
C GLY A 84 2.33 3.34 -17.75
N ILE A 85 3.22 3.72 -16.86
CA ILE A 85 3.12 3.47 -15.42
C ILE A 85 2.84 4.80 -14.75
N HIS A 86 1.64 4.95 -14.16
CA HIS A 86 1.23 6.20 -13.51
C HIS A 86 0.77 5.96 -12.08
N GLY A 87 1.37 6.69 -11.12
CA GLY A 87 1.02 6.60 -9.70
C GLY A 87 -0.41 7.04 -9.36
N ASN A 88 -1.07 7.74 -10.27
CA ASN A 88 -2.46 8.20 -10.08
C ASN A 88 -3.39 7.80 -11.25
N MET A 89 -3.10 6.69 -11.92
CA MET A 89 -3.96 6.16 -12.98
C MET A 89 -5.40 5.99 -12.47
N GLY A 90 -6.38 6.44 -13.26
CA GLY A 90 -7.79 6.37 -12.87
C GLY A 90 -8.13 7.06 -11.54
N GLY A 91 -7.25 7.91 -11.01
CA GLY A 91 -7.44 8.55 -9.71
C GLY A 91 -7.13 7.64 -8.51
N MET A 92 -6.48 6.50 -8.69
CA MET A 92 -6.16 5.55 -7.62
C MET A 92 -5.29 6.13 -6.51
N GLY A 93 -4.51 7.18 -6.80
CA GLY A 93 -3.68 7.91 -5.82
C GLY A 93 -4.44 9.01 -5.05
N SER A 94 -5.73 9.20 -5.30
CA SER A 94 -6.52 10.22 -4.62
C SER A 94 -6.62 9.97 -3.12
N SER A 95 -6.39 10.99 -2.31
CA SER A 95 -6.51 10.91 -0.84
C SER A 95 -7.88 10.43 -0.37
N SER A 96 -8.93 10.67 -1.17
CA SER A 96 -10.29 10.22 -0.87
C SER A 96 -10.44 8.70 -0.85
N VAL A 97 -9.59 7.98 -1.59
CA VAL A 97 -9.55 6.52 -1.65
C VAL A 97 -8.88 5.93 -0.41
N TYR A 98 -7.87 6.63 0.13
CA TYR A 98 -7.09 6.17 1.30
C TYR A 98 -7.67 6.59 2.66
N LYS A 99 -8.65 7.50 2.67
CA LYS A 99 -9.30 7.97 3.93
C LYS A 99 -10.52 7.14 4.34
N ARG A 100 -10.99 6.22 3.52
CA ARG A 100 -12.24 5.48 3.75
C ARG A 100 -12.08 4.35 4.75
N ALA A 101 -10.99 3.60 4.66
CA ALA A 101 -10.64 2.53 5.57
C ALA A 101 -9.53 3.00 6.53
N LYS A 102 -9.43 2.35 7.68
CA LYS A 102 -8.32 2.55 8.62
C LYS A 102 -7.12 1.71 8.24
N PHE A 103 -7.36 0.54 7.62
CA PHE A 103 -6.33 -0.38 7.17
C PHE A 103 -6.37 -0.52 5.65
N GLY A 104 -5.36 0.08 4.98
CA GLY A 104 -5.22 -0.02 3.53
C GLY A 104 -6.27 0.76 2.72
N THR A 105 -6.45 0.33 1.48
CA THR A 105 -7.37 0.90 0.51
C THR A 105 -8.12 -0.20 -0.26
N LYS A 106 -8.62 0.08 -1.46
CA LYS A 106 -9.28 -0.89 -2.34
C LYS A 106 -8.36 -2.07 -2.68
N ASP A 107 -8.87 -3.29 -2.52
CA ASP A 107 -8.12 -4.51 -2.83
C ASP A 107 -7.74 -4.55 -4.32
N LEU A 108 -8.59 -4.00 -5.21
CA LEU A 108 -8.28 -3.84 -6.63
C LEU A 108 -7.00 -3.01 -6.85
N ILE A 109 -6.87 -1.87 -6.15
CA ILE A 109 -5.68 -1.01 -6.26
C ILE A 109 -4.44 -1.75 -5.72
N THR A 110 -4.57 -2.40 -4.57
CA THR A 110 -3.46 -3.17 -3.98
C THR A 110 -3.00 -4.28 -4.91
N ASN A 111 -3.95 -5.05 -5.46
CA ASN A 111 -3.65 -6.13 -6.40
C ASN A 111 -2.99 -5.58 -7.67
N TYR A 112 -3.50 -4.49 -8.24
CA TYR A 112 -2.88 -3.88 -9.42
C TYR A 112 -1.43 -3.48 -9.16
N ILE A 113 -1.15 -2.79 -8.06
CA ILE A 113 0.21 -2.38 -7.72
C ILE A 113 1.13 -3.59 -7.48
N GLN A 114 0.64 -4.64 -6.83
CA GLN A 114 1.42 -5.88 -6.62
C GLN A 114 1.75 -6.57 -7.95
N GLN A 115 0.77 -6.66 -8.86
CA GLN A 115 1.00 -7.27 -10.17
C GLN A 115 1.92 -6.42 -11.05
N LEU A 116 1.77 -5.10 -10.97
CA LEU A 116 2.66 -4.15 -11.65
C LEU A 116 4.11 -4.29 -11.14
N SER A 117 4.31 -4.35 -9.82
CA SER A 117 5.63 -4.57 -9.22
C SER A 117 6.26 -5.87 -9.70
N GLY A 118 5.49 -6.98 -9.66
CA GLY A 118 5.99 -8.26 -10.14
C GLY A 118 6.27 -8.31 -11.65
N ALA A 119 5.56 -7.53 -12.47
CA ALA A 119 5.87 -7.39 -13.91
C ALA A 119 7.18 -6.62 -14.12
N ILE A 120 7.41 -5.56 -13.34
CA ILE A 120 8.67 -4.81 -13.36
C ILE A 120 9.85 -5.70 -12.94
N GLU A 121 9.67 -6.53 -11.91
CA GLU A 121 10.68 -7.51 -11.48
C GLU A 121 10.98 -8.53 -12.59
N GLN A 122 9.96 -9.06 -13.28
CA GLN A 122 10.16 -9.98 -14.41
C GLN A 122 10.98 -9.35 -15.54
N VAL A 123 10.77 -8.06 -15.85
CA VAL A 123 11.60 -7.34 -16.83
C VAL A 123 13.03 -7.14 -16.32
N ALA A 124 13.20 -6.82 -15.03
CA ALA A 124 14.51 -6.66 -14.41
C ALA A 124 15.34 -7.94 -14.46
N ASP A 125 14.70 -9.08 -14.16
CA ASP A 125 15.33 -10.39 -14.05
C ASP A 125 15.47 -11.09 -15.41
N ALA A 126 14.90 -10.54 -16.50
CA ALA A 126 15.04 -11.11 -17.83
C ALA A 126 16.53 -11.18 -18.23
N PRO A 127 16.99 -12.27 -18.86
CA PRO A 127 18.36 -12.38 -19.33
C PRO A 127 18.72 -11.27 -20.35
N ASP A 128 20.00 -10.86 -20.38
CA ASP A 128 20.45 -9.75 -21.24
C ASP A 128 20.44 -10.08 -22.72
N ASP A 129 20.40 -11.36 -23.08
CA ASP A 129 20.20 -11.84 -24.46
C ASP A 129 18.72 -11.78 -24.87
N VAL A 130 17.79 -11.67 -23.91
CA VAL A 130 16.36 -11.46 -24.16
C VAL A 130 16.05 -9.96 -24.14
N ILE A 131 16.30 -9.26 -23.03
CA ILE A 131 16.17 -7.80 -22.96
C ILE A 131 17.53 -7.22 -22.59
N PRO A 132 18.19 -6.46 -23.50
CA PRO A 132 19.48 -5.86 -23.25
C PRO A 132 19.48 -4.94 -22.02
N GLU A 133 20.57 -4.94 -21.25
CA GLU A 133 20.72 -4.09 -20.04
C GLU A 133 20.42 -2.62 -20.32
N ALA A 134 20.87 -2.10 -21.47
CA ALA A 134 20.63 -0.72 -21.88
C ALA A 134 19.12 -0.40 -22.03
N GLU A 135 18.34 -1.33 -22.57
CA GLU A 135 16.90 -1.19 -22.74
C GLU A 135 16.17 -1.23 -21.40
N LYS A 136 16.57 -2.15 -20.51
CA LYS A 136 16.07 -2.19 -19.13
C LYS A 136 16.33 -0.87 -18.41
N LEU A 137 17.56 -0.36 -18.51
CA LEU A 137 17.96 0.90 -17.86
C LEU A 137 17.13 2.08 -18.38
N GLU A 138 16.92 2.18 -19.68
CA GLU A 138 16.08 3.23 -20.29
C GLU A 138 14.63 3.13 -19.80
N PHE A 139 14.07 1.91 -19.74
CA PHE A 139 12.74 1.69 -19.18
C PHE A 139 12.64 2.15 -17.71
N PHE A 140 13.57 1.74 -16.85
CA PHE A 140 13.56 2.10 -15.45
C PHE A 140 13.71 3.60 -15.22
N GLN A 141 14.52 4.27 -15.99
CA GLN A 141 14.64 5.73 -15.96
C GLN A 141 13.31 6.40 -16.30
N ARG A 142 12.65 5.99 -17.39
CA ARG A 142 11.33 6.52 -17.76
C ARG A 142 10.27 6.22 -16.70
N ALA A 143 10.19 4.98 -16.25
CA ALA A 143 9.24 4.54 -15.24
C ALA A 143 9.36 5.36 -13.94
N SER A 144 10.59 5.63 -13.48
CA SER A 144 10.84 6.44 -12.28
C SER A 144 10.34 7.89 -12.41
N HIS A 145 10.37 8.45 -13.62
CA HIS A 145 9.85 9.79 -13.89
C HIS A 145 8.32 9.80 -14.00
N CYS A 146 7.74 8.82 -14.68
CA CYS A 146 6.28 8.72 -14.87
C CYS A 146 5.53 8.38 -13.59
N PHE A 147 6.07 7.49 -12.77
CA PHE A 147 5.46 7.11 -11.48
C PHE A 147 5.58 8.24 -10.46
N GLY A 148 6.64 9.05 -10.55
CA GLY A 148 6.96 10.12 -9.62
C GLY A 148 7.79 9.64 -8.44
N ARG A 149 8.21 10.61 -7.63
CA ARG A 149 9.02 10.36 -6.42
C ARG A 149 8.24 10.81 -5.19
N SER A 150 8.37 10.05 -4.11
CA SER A 150 7.85 10.46 -2.81
C SER A 150 8.79 11.50 -2.18
N ALA A 151 8.20 12.51 -1.56
CA ALA A 151 8.92 13.49 -0.73
C ALA A 151 8.26 13.56 0.66
N LEU A 152 9.08 13.60 1.71
CA LEU A 152 8.62 13.88 3.06
C LEU A 152 8.69 15.38 3.30
N MET A 153 7.55 16.01 3.53
CA MET A 153 7.46 17.43 3.84
C MET A 153 7.12 17.59 5.32
N LEU A 154 8.04 18.21 6.06
CA LEU A 154 7.91 18.48 7.49
C LEU A 154 7.51 19.95 7.69
N SER A 155 6.36 20.18 8.28
CA SER A 155 5.89 21.53 8.61
C SER A 155 6.57 22.07 9.87
N GLY A 156 6.53 23.38 10.06
CA GLY A 156 6.96 24.00 11.32
C GLY A 156 6.17 23.42 12.51
N ALA A 157 6.86 22.99 13.53
CA ALA A 157 6.29 22.25 14.64
C ALA A 157 6.57 22.87 16.03
N GLY A 158 7.51 23.80 16.15
CA GLY A 158 7.89 24.39 17.42
C GLY A 158 8.19 23.31 18.48
N SER A 159 7.50 23.32 19.60
CA SER A 159 7.66 22.31 20.67
C SER A 159 7.26 20.89 20.29
N LEU A 160 6.57 20.69 19.15
CA LEU A 160 6.21 19.39 18.59
C LEU A 160 7.26 18.83 17.62
N GLY A 161 8.38 19.54 17.41
CA GLY A 161 9.49 19.08 16.58
C GLY A 161 9.95 17.64 16.87
N PRO A 162 10.08 17.20 18.12
CA PRO A 162 10.41 15.80 18.43
C PRO A 162 9.48 14.76 17.84
N PHE A 163 8.22 15.11 17.52
CA PHE A 163 7.29 14.21 16.81
C PHE A 163 7.82 13.86 15.40
N HIS A 164 8.42 14.82 14.70
CA HIS A 164 9.03 14.58 13.38
C HIS A 164 10.15 13.56 13.44
N LEU A 165 10.96 13.57 14.50
CA LEU A 165 12.02 12.57 14.70
C LEU A 165 11.45 11.17 14.82
N GLY A 166 10.33 11.01 15.53
CA GLY A 166 9.61 9.73 15.63
C GLY A 166 9.11 9.24 14.26
N VAL A 167 8.54 10.15 13.45
CA VAL A 167 8.07 9.82 12.09
C VAL A 167 9.24 9.42 11.19
N ILE A 168 10.33 10.20 11.17
CA ILE A 168 11.53 9.89 10.38
C ILE A 168 12.11 8.53 10.80
N LYS A 169 12.24 8.29 12.10
CA LYS A 169 12.74 7.02 12.63
C LYS A 169 11.88 5.84 12.18
N ALA A 170 10.56 5.94 12.32
CA ALA A 170 9.63 4.89 11.92
C ALA A 170 9.71 4.59 10.42
N LEU A 171 9.75 5.63 9.57
CA LEU A 171 9.91 5.46 8.12
C LEU A 171 11.26 4.85 7.76
N HIS A 172 12.33 5.26 8.43
CA HIS A 172 13.68 4.72 8.20
C HIS A 172 13.74 3.23 8.58
N GLU A 173 13.23 2.84 9.74
CA GLU A 173 13.20 1.45 10.20
C GLU A 173 12.40 0.53 9.25
N GLN A 174 11.35 1.07 8.62
CA GLN A 174 10.54 0.35 7.64
C GLN A 174 11.09 0.45 6.20
N ARG A 175 12.25 1.10 5.97
CA ARG A 175 12.84 1.37 4.65
C ARG A 175 11.89 2.15 3.71
N LEU A 176 11.03 2.98 4.27
CA LEU A 176 10.06 3.81 3.56
C LEU A 176 10.43 5.30 3.55
N LEU A 177 11.59 5.66 4.12
CA LEU A 177 12.03 7.05 4.15
C LEU A 177 12.34 7.53 2.73
N PRO A 178 11.65 8.56 2.21
CA PRO A 178 11.94 9.11 0.89
C PRO A 178 13.34 9.71 0.82
N SER A 179 13.95 9.67 -0.37
CA SER A 179 15.24 10.32 -0.64
C SER A 179 15.17 11.86 -0.67
N VAL A 180 13.95 12.39 -0.82
CA VAL A 180 13.70 13.85 -0.80
C VAL A 180 12.99 14.18 0.50
N ILE A 181 13.60 15.05 1.30
CA ILE A 181 13.02 15.56 2.55
C ILE A 181 13.08 17.07 2.52
N SER A 182 11.97 17.73 2.81
CA SER A 182 11.87 19.18 2.95
C SER A 182 11.30 19.51 4.31
N GLY A 183 11.81 20.55 4.94
CA GLY A 183 11.34 21.04 6.23
C GLY A 183 11.29 22.55 6.27
N ALA A 184 10.29 23.09 6.95
CA ALA A 184 10.16 24.51 7.22
C ALA A 184 10.04 24.70 8.74
N SER A 185 11.09 25.19 9.40
CA SER A 185 11.11 25.40 10.85
C SER A 185 10.78 24.10 11.65
N ALA A 186 11.26 22.99 11.15
CA ALA A 186 11.06 21.66 11.75
C ALA A 186 12.21 21.30 12.69
#